data_eeb0d1a286f0b92cd117a139e2dc988d
#
_entry.id   eeb0d1a286f0b92cd117a139e2dc988d
#
_cell.length_a   1.000
_cell.length_b   1.000
_cell.length_c   1.000
_cell.angle_alpha   90.00
_cell.angle_beta   90.00
_cell.angle_gamma   90.00
#
_symmetry.space_group_name_H-M   'P 1'
#
loop_
_entity.id
_entity.type
_entity.pdbx_description
1 polymer ?
#
loop_
_entity_poly.entity_id
_entity_poly.type
_entity_poly.pdbx_seq_one_letter_code
_entity_poly.pdbx_strand_id
1 'polypeptide(L)'
;MSQTGQHRPAPRRLIVLGSTGSIGVNTLDVVGHLRGTDHELDIVGLAAGRNVPLLIEQAKTFDVKHVAIADASLATQLQSALPGVTVFSGDQAALELVESVEAQELVAAVVADHAAVPLALLALFDVPGGQRRVAAE
;
A
#
# COMPACT_ATOMS: atom_id res chain seq x y z
N MET A 1 -11.89 24.01 -24.79
CA MET A 1 -11.67 23.47 -24.38
C MET A 1 -12.22 22.86 -23.68
N SER A 2 -12.40 22.82 -23.69
CA SER A 2 -12.99 22.27 -23.05
C SER A 2 -12.63 21.55 -22.14
N GLN A 3 -11.83 21.42 -21.94
CA GLN A 3 -11.44 20.72 -21.06
C GLN A 3 -11.63 21.11 -19.82
N THR A 4 -11.93 22.14 -19.51
CA THR A 4 -12.03 22.65 -18.25
C THR A 4 -12.95 21.93 -17.41
N GLY A 5 -14.09 21.69 -17.69
CA GLY A 5 -15.01 20.92 -16.88
C GLY A 5 -14.78 19.43 -16.97
N GLN A 6 -13.88 19.05 -17.85
CA GLN A 6 -13.62 17.65 -18.06
C GLN A 6 -12.38 17.18 -17.35
N HIS A 7 -11.62 18.10 -16.79
CA HIS A 7 -10.35 17.73 -16.16
C HIS A 7 -10.59 16.92 -14.92
N ARG A 8 -10.00 15.73 -14.89
CA ARG A 8 -10.06 14.85 -13.74
C ARG A 8 -8.76 15.00 -12.97
N PRO A 9 -8.81 15.18 -11.66
CA PRO A 9 -7.57 15.26 -10.88
C PRO A 9 -6.79 13.96 -11.01
N ALA A 10 -5.47 14.04 -10.89
CA ALA A 10 -4.64 12.85 -10.89
C ALA A 10 -5.06 11.96 -9.71
N PRO A 11 -5.02 10.64 -9.87
CA PRO A 11 -5.34 9.74 -8.77
C PRO A 11 -4.44 9.98 -7.58
N ARG A 12 -5.02 9.92 -6.39
CA ARG A 12 -4.23 9.99 -5.17
C ARG A 12 -3.50 8.66 -5.00
N ARG A 13 -2.30 8.74 -4.49
CA ARG A 13 -1.47 7.55 -4.30
C ARG A 13 -1.67 6.99 -2.91
N LEU A 14 -1.85 5.69 -2.84
CA LEU A 14 -2.22 5.00 -1.61
C LEU A 14 -1.22 3.89 -1.32
N ILE A 15 -0.82 3.79 -0.07
CA ILE A 15 -0.07 2.64 0.43
C ILE A 15 -0.99 1.89 1.40
N VAL A 16 -1.09 0.57 1.25
CA VAL A 16 -1.91 -0.24 2.14
C VAL A 16 -0.99 -1.17 2.94
N LEU A 17 -0.93 -0.94 4.23
CA LEU A 17 -0.17 -1.78 5.15
C LEU A 17 -1.10 -2.83 5.75
N GLY A 18 -0.70 -4.08 5.72
CA GLY A 18 -1.57 -5.17 6.11
C GLY A 18 -2.57 -5.51 5.02
N SER A 19 -2.11 -5.47 3.77
CA SER A 19 -3.01 -5.60 2.61
C SER A 19 -3.69 -6.95 2.53
N THR A 20 -3.11 -7.97 3.13
CA THR A 20 -3.69 -9.33 3.08
C THR A 20 -4.62 -9.61 4.26
N GLY A 21 -4.73 -8.71 5.20
CA GLY A 21 -5.70 -8.84 6.29
C GLY A 21 -7.09 -8.39 5.84
N SER A 22 -8.09 -8.55 6.70
CA SER A 22 -9.47 -8.26 6.31
C SER A 22 -9.69 -6.81 5.94
N ILE A 23 -9.12 -5.88 6.70
CA ILE A 23 -9.26 -4.45 6.39
C ILE A 23 -8.55 -4.14 5.06
N GLY A 24 -7.34 -4.68 4.88
CA GLY A 24 -6.60 -4.46 3.64
C GLY A 24 -7.31 -4.99 2.41
N VAL A 25 -7.85 -6.21 2.51
CA VAL A 25 -8.60 -6.81 1.41
C VAL A 25 -9.82 -5.96 1.06
N ASN A 26 -10.55 -5.52 2.10
CA ASN A 26 -11.73 -4.68 1.86
C ASN A 26 -11.34 -3.32 1.26
N THR A 27 -10.22 -2.77 1.70
CA THR A 27 -9.71 -1.52 1.15
C THR A 27 -9.42 -1.66 -0.33
N LEU A 28 -8.74 -2.74 -0.72
CA LEU A 28 -8.42 -2.96 -2.12
C LEU A 28 -9.68 -3.21 -2.96
N ASP A 29 -10.67 -3.84 -2.37
CA ASP A 29 -11.95 -4.05 -3.05
C ASP A 29 -12.61 -2.69 -3.37
N VAL A 30 -12.60 -1.77 -2.42
CA VAL A 30 -13.13 -0.43 -2.64
C VAL A 30 -12.32 0.28 -3.73
N VAL A 31 -10.99 0.19 -3.67
CA VAL A 31 -10.14 0.82 -4.68
C VAL A 31 -10.48 0.30 -6.07
N GLY A 32 -10.71 -1.01 -6.18
CA GLY A 32 -11.10 -1.60 -7.47
C GLY A 32 -12.40 -1.03 -8.01
N HIS A 33 -13.36 -0.77 -7.12
CA HIS A 33 -14.65 -0.21 -7.52
C HIS A 33 -14.55 1.26 -7.92
N LEU A 34 -13.52 1.95 -7.46
CA LEU A 34 -13.35 3.37 -7.77
C LEU A 34 -12.60 3.62 -9.07
N ARG A 35 -12.13 2.57 -9.73
CA ARG A 35 -11.40 2.71 -10.98
C ARG A 35 -12.29 3.35 -12.03
N GLY A 36 -11.72 4.30 -12.76
CA GLY A 36 -12.44 5.01 -13.80
C GLY A 36 -13.36 6.09 -13.30
N THR A 37 -13.42 6.31 -12.00
CA THR A 37 -14.24 7.37 -11.42
C THR A 37 -13.37 8.57 -11.06
N ASP A 38 -14.00 9.66 -10.64
CA ASP A 38 -13.27 10.83 -10.17
C ASP A 38 -12.56 10.62 -8.85
N HIS A 39 -12.85 9.51 -8.19
CA HIS A 39 -12.25 9.19 -6.89
C HIS A 39 -11.24 8.05 -6.99
N GLU A 40 -10.74 7.80 -8.17
CA GLU A 40 -9.78 6.73 -8.40
C GLU A 40 -8.54 6.89 -7.53
N LEU A 41 -8.04 5.77 -7.01
CA LEU A 41 -6.83 5.72 -6.20
C LEU A 41 -5.81 4.83 -6.88
N ASP A 42 -4.55 5.21 -6.77
CA ASP A 42 -3.44 4.48 -7.36
C ASP A 42 -2.68 3.79 -6.22
N ILE A 43 -2.66 2.46 -6.22
CA ILE A 43 -1.96 1.70 -5.19
C ILE A 43 -0.47 1.69 -5.55
N VAL A 44 0.33 2.38 -4.76
CA VAL A 44 1.76 2.47 -5.02
C VAL A 44 2.58 1.58 -4.10
N GLY A 45 1.99 1.02 -3.06
CA GLY A 45 2.70 0.12 -2.17
C GLY A 45 1.75 -0.77 -1.40
N LEU A 46 2.18 -2.01 -1.18
CA LEU A 46 1.46 -2.98 -0.37
C LEU A 46 2.43 -3.62 0.61
N ALA A 47 1.97 -3.84 1.83
CA ALA A 47 2.78 -4.53 2.82
C ALA A 47 1.98 -5.63 3.48
N ALA A 48 2.60 -6.77 3.68
CA ALA A 48 1.96 -7.92 4.31
C ALA A 48 2.93 -8.57 5.29
N GLY A 49 2.40 -9.39 6.20
CA GLY A 49 3.22 -10.13 7.14
C GLY A 49 3.85 -11.36 6.50
N ARG A 50 3.03 -12.29 6.06
CA ARG A 50 3.50 -13.59 5.59
C ARG A 50 2.73 -14.16 4.40
N ASN A 51 1.60 -13.60 4.04
CA ASN A 51 0.75 -14.20 3.02
C ASN A 51 1.22 -13.83 1.62
N VAL A 52 2.26 -14.54 1.17
CA VAL A 52 2.87 -14.28 -0.14
C VAL A 52 1.91 -14.52 -1.29
N PRO A 53 1.16 -15.64 -1.35
CA PRO A 53 0.29 -15.85 -2.52
C PRO A 53 -0.71 -14.73 -2.73
N LEU A 54 -1.34 -14.26 -1.66
CA LEU A 54 -2.32 -13.18 -1.80
C LEU A 54 -1.64 -11.86 -2.14
N LEU A 55 -0.48 -11.59 -1.55
CA LEU A 55 0.26 -10.37 -1.86
C LEU A 55 0.66 -10.33 -3.34
N ILE A 56 1.09 -11.45 -3.89
CA ILE A 56 1.42 -11.54 -5.32
C ILE A 56 0.19 -11.22 -6.17
N GLU A 57 -0.93 -11.81 -5.83
CA GLU A 57 -2.16 -11.59 -6.57
C GLU A 57 -2.56 -10.12 -6.53
N GLN A 58 -2.49 -9.51 -5.36
CA GLN A 58 -2.82 -8.10 -5.18
C GLN A 58 -1.90 -7.20 -5.98
N ALA A 59 -0.60 -7.47 -5.93
CA ALA A 59 0.38 -6.65 -6.64
C ALA A 59 0.14 -6.72 -8.15
N LYS A 60 -0.21 -7.88 -8.68
CA LYS A 60 -0.48 -8.01 -10.10
C LYS A 60 -1.80 -7.35 -10.50
N THR A 61 -2.82 -7.51 -9.66
CA THR A 61 -4.14 -6.94 -9.94
C THR A 61 -4.10 -5.42 -10.01
N PHE A 62 -3.32 -4.79 -9.13
CA PHE A 62 -3.25 -3.34 -9.04
C PHE A 62 -1.98 -2.76 -9.64
N ASP A 63 -1.17 -3.59 -10.29
CA ASP A 63 0.08 -3.19 -10.94
C ASP A 63 0.99 -2.42 -9.98
N VAL A 64 1.18 -2.98 -8.79
CA VAL A 64 1.95 -2.36 -7.73
C VAL A 64 3.44 -2.64 -7.94
N LYS A 65 4.26 -1.62 -7.80
CA LYS A 65 5.69 -1.72 -8.07
C LYS A 65 6.54 -1.82 -6.82
N HIS A 66 5.96 -1.67 -5.64
CA HIS A 66 6.70 -1.71 -4.38
C HIS A 66 5.90 -2.52 -3.38
N VAL A 67 6.50 -3.57 -2.84
CA VAL A 67 5.84 -4.42 -1.84
C VAL A 67 6.77 -4.66 -0.68
N ALA A 68 6.20 -4.98 0.47
CA ALA A 68 6.96 -5.29 1.66
C ALA A 68 6.41 -6.56 2.31
N ILE A 69 7.30 -7.40 2.81
CA ILE A 69 6.93 -8.63 3.49
C ILE A 69 7.70 -8.66 4.83
N ALA A 70 6.98 -8.84 5.92
CA ALA A 70 7.61 -8.80 7.23
C ALA A 70 8.50 -10.02 7.47
N ASP A 71 8.09 -11.17 6.96
CA ASP A 71 8.88 -12.38 7.09
C ASP A 71 9.96 -12.40 6.02
N ALA A 72 11.18 -12.08 6.42
CA ALA A 72 12.30 -11.96 5.49
C ALA A 72 12.61 -13.27 4.76
N SER A 73 12.26 -14.41 5.37
CA SER A 73 12.53 -15.70 4.73
C SER A 73 11.70 -15.91 3.45
N LEU A 74 10.67 -15.11 3.26
CA LEU A 74 9.78 -15.23 2.10
C LEU A 74 10.13 -14.26 0.98
N ALA A 75 11.17 -13.44 1.18
CA ALA A 75 11.51 -12.38 0.22
C ALA A 75 11.90 -12.93 -1.16
N THR A 76 12.68 -13.98 -1.20
CA THR A 76 13.14 -14.57 -2.46
C THR A 76 11.97 -15.11 -3.27
N GLN A 77 11.05 -15.79 -2.59
CA GLN A 77 9.85 -16.31 -3.25
C GLN A 77 9.02 -15.18 -3.84
N LEU A 78 8.85 -14.12 -3.08
CA LEU A 78 8.08 -12.97 -3.51
C LEU A 78 8.75 -12.28 -4.70
N GLN A 79 10.06 -12.07 -4.63
CA GLN A 79 10.79 -11.41 -5.70
C GLN A 79 10.76 -12.22 -7.00
N SER A 80 10.83 -13.54 -6.89
CA SER A 80 10.79 -14.40 -8.06
C SER A 80 9.44 -14.31 -8.78
N ALA A 81 8.36 -14.14 -8.03
CA ALA A 81 7.03 -14.06 -8.60
C ALA A 81 6.70 -12.67 -9.15
N LEU A 82 7.44 -11.66 -8.72
CA LEU A 82 7.17 -10.27 -9.08
C LEU A 82 8.44 -9.63 -9.66
N PRO A 83 8.89 -10.07 -10.85
CA PRO A 83 10.07 -9.45 -11.45
C PRO A 83 9.78 -7.99 -11.77
N GLY A 84 10.75 -7.15 -11.51
CA GLY A 84 10.58 -5.71 -11.75
C GLY A 84 9.93 -4.95 -10.60
N VAL A 85 9.48 -5.66 -9.56
CA VAL A 85 8.89 -5.03 -8.38
C VAL A 85 9.96 -4.93 -7.31
N THR A 86 10.01 -3.80 -6.62
CA THR A 86 10.93 -3.63 -5.50
C THR A 86 10.34 -4.31 -4.27
N VAL A 87 11.09 -5.23 -3.67
CA VAL A 87 10.64 -5.99 -2.51
C VAL A 87 11.47 -5.58 -1.30
N PHE A 88 10.79 -5.10 -0.28
CA PHE A 88 11.40 -4.86 1.03
C PHE A 88 11.04 -6.03 1.94
N SER A 89 11.93 -6.41 2.85
CA SER A 89 11.66 -7.55 3.72
C SER A 89 12.23 -7.31 5.11
N GLY A 90 11.64 -7.97 6.08
CA GLY A 90 12.10 -7.91 7.45
C GLY A 90 11.23 -7.01 8.32
N ASP A 91 11.68 -6.80 9.55
CA ASP A 91 10.89 -6.05 10.55
C ASP A 91 10.67 -4.60 10.17
N GLN A 92 11.54 -4.02 9.38
CA GLN A 92 11.43 -2.62 8.98
C GLN A 92 10.90 -2.46 7.56
N ALA A 93 10.42 -3.53 6.96
CA ALA A 93 10.03 -3.50 5.56
C ALA A 93 8.93 -2.49 5.27
N ALA A 94 7.91 -2.43 6.12
CA ALA A 94 6.82 -1.48 5.92
C ALA A 94 7.32 -0.04 6.03
N LEU A 95 8.22 0.24 6.96
CA LEU A 95 8.80 1.55 7.09
C LEU A 95 9.63 1.91 5.86
N GLU A 96 10.47 0.98 5.42
CA GLU A 96 11.28 1.19 4.23
C GLU A 96 10.42 1.49 3.00
N LEU A 97 9.32 0.75 2.88
CA LEU A 97 8.38 0.97 1.79
C LEU A 97 7.83 2.39 1.82
N VAL A 98 7.35 2.82 2.98
CA VAL A 98 6.73 4.13 3.10
C VAL A 98 7.74 5.25 2.86
N GLU A 99 8.98 5.05 3.31
CA GLU A 99 10.02 6.05 3.10
C GLU A 99 10.47 6.14 1.64
N SER A 100 10.30 5.06 0.89
CA SER A 100 10.77 4.99 -0.49
C SER A 100 9.75 5.44 -1.51
N VAL A 101 8.48 5.52 -1.14
CA VAL A 101 7.40 5.78 -2.08
C VAL A 101 6.59 6.98 -1.62
N GLU A 102 6.29 7.88 -2.54
CA GLU A 102 5.43 9.02 -2.21
C GLU A 102 3.97 8.62 -2.28
N ALA A 103 3.23 8.96 -1.24
CA ALA A 103 1.80 8.69 -1.20
C ALA A 103 1.10 9.78 -0.40
N GLN A 104 -0.15 10.04 -0.74
CA GLN A 104 -0.98 10.99 -0.02
C GLN A 104 -1.81 10.32 1.05
N GLU A 105 -2.06 9.03 0.89
CA GLU A 105 -2.92 8.28 1.83
C GLU A 105 -2.18 7.05 2.33
N LEU A 106 -2.42 6.71 3.56
CA LEU A 106 -1.91 5.48 4.14
C LEU A 106 -3.07 4.77 4.83
N VAL A 107 -3.29 3.52 4.48
CA VAL A 107 -4.21 2.68 5.24
C VAL A 107 -3.38 1.62 5.94
N ALA A 108 -3.48 1.61 7.26
CA ALA A 108 -2.74 0.64 8.05
C ALA A 108 -3.73 -0.21 8.82
N ALA A 109 -3.76 -1.49 8.52
CA ALA A 109 -4.54 -2.45 9.29
C ALA A 109 -3.61 -3.06 10.33
N VAL A 110 -3.81 -2.74 11.57
CA VAL A 110 -3.02 -3.26 12.66
C VAL A 110 -3.69 -4.53 13.17
N VAL A 111 -3.04 -5.65 12.93
CA VAL A 111 -3.49 -6.91 13.46
C VAL A 111 -2.54 -7.29 14.58
N ALA A 112 -3.10 -7.62 15.71
CA ALA A 112 -2.34 -7.77 16.94
C ALA A 112 -1.08 -8.62 16.81
N ASP A 113 -1.14 -9.65 15.98
CA ASP A 113 -0.03 -10.57 15.93
C ASP A 113 0.90 -10.35 14.79
N HIS A 114 0.63 -9.43 13.90
CA HIS A 114 1.34 -9.49 12.72
C HIS A 114 1.92 -8.23 12.31
N ALA A 115 1.69 -7.34 12.20
CA ALA A 115 2.26 -6.28 11.52
C ALA A 115 2.25 -5.16 12.41
N ALA A 116 3.09 -5.23 13.28
CA ALA A 116 3.31 -4.05 14.05
C ALA A 116 3.61 -2.93 13.08
N VAL A 117 2.68 -2.08 12.87
CA VAL A 117 2.98 -0.82 12.23
C VAL A 117 3.73 -0.02 13.30
N PRO A 118 5.01 0.24 13.12
CA PRO A 118 5.76 0.98 14.14
C PRO A 118 5.13 2.34 14.38
N LEU A 119 5.12 2.79 15.61
CA LEU A 119 4.63 4.11 15.93
C LEU A 119 5.37 5.18 15.12
N ALA A 120 6.66 4.94 14.88
CA ALA A 120 7.45 5.86 14.05
C ALA A 120 6.89 5.99 12.65
N LEU A 121 6.32 4.92 12.12
CA LEU A 121 5.73 4.95 10.80
C LEU A 121 4.48 5.82 10.79
N LEU A 122 3.66 5.70 11.81
CA LEU A 122 2.48 6.53 11.91
C LEU A 122 2.83 8.00 12.03
N ALA A 123 3.92 8.30 12.72
CA ALA A 123 4.37 9.67 12.90
C ALA A 123 4.78 10.33 11.59
N LEU A 124 5.20 9.56 10.61
CA LEU A 124 5.56 10.12 9.30
C LEU A 124 4.37 10.76 8.60
N PHE A 125 3.17 10.40 8.99
CA PHE A 125 1.96 10.88 8.37
C PHE A 125 1.24 11.93 9.21
N ASP A 126 1.81 12.26 10.36
CA ASP A 126 1.23 13.26 11.25
C ASP A 126 1.99 14.58 11.05
N VAL A 127 1.94 15.09 9.85
CA VAL A 127 2.66 16.30 9.49
C VAL A 127 1.65 17.42 9.28
N PRO A 128 1.79 18.53 10.00
CA PRO A 128 0.85 19.65 9.83
C PRO A 128 0.83 20.11 8.37
N GLY A 129 -0.37 20.25 7.84
CA GLY A 129 -0.54 20.64 6.45
C GLY A 129 -0.24 19.54 5.46
N GLY A 130 0.08 18.36 5.94
CA GLY A 130 0.38 17.24 5.09
C GLY A 130 -0.83 16.73 4.35
N GLN A 131 -0.56 16.07 3.25
CA GLN A 131 -1.60 15.48 2.43
C GLN A 131 -1.87 14.03 2.78
N ARG A 132 -1.17 13.51 3.75
CA ARG A 132 -1.23 12.11 4.10
C ARG A 132 -2.27 11.86 5.17
N ARG A 133 -3.01 10.80 5.00
CA ARG A 133 -4.03 10.40 5.95
C ARG A 133 -3.79 8.97 6.38
N VAL A 134 -4.03 8.71 7.64
CA VAL A 134 -3.89 7.37 8.18
C VAL A 134 -5.26 6.88 8.59
N ALA A 135 -5.62 5.72 8.08
CA ALA A 135 -6.78 4.99 8.55
C ALA A 135 -6.26 3.70 9.15
N ALA A 136 -6.58 3.46 10.41
CA ALA A 136 -6.08 2.29 11.11
C ALA A 136 -7.18 1.66 11.91
N GLU A 137 -7.03 0.36 12.13
CA GLU A 137 -8.00 -0.33 12.90
C GLU A 137 -7.41 -1.40 13.78
#